data_7e0031e00356eaaa1f40d348d252135a
#
_entry.id   7e0031e00356eaaa1f40d348d252135a
#
_cell.length_a   1.000
_cell.length_b   1.000
_cell.length_c   1.000
_cell.angle_alpha   90.00
_cell.angle_beta   90.00
_cell.angle_gamma   90.00
#
_symmetry.space_group_name_H-M   'P 1'
#
loop_
_entity.id
_entity.type
_entity.pdbx_description
1 polymer ?
#
loop_
_entity_poly.entity_id
_entity_poly.type
_entity_poly.pdbx_seq_one_letter_code
_entity_poly.pdbx_strand_id
1 'polypeptide(L)'
;MVLATHEGIILERRQRLVRSPAAAVYGVFCRLGGETGWLCMNWAWAVRGFVDRVLGGVGLRRGRRDPHEVRVGDAVDFWRVEAVEPGRLLRLRAEMKLPGRAWLEFRVESADADTSRLTQTAFFAPRGLSGLLYWYLFYPIHAVNPTAWRW
;
A
#
# COMPACT_ATOMS: atom_id res chain seq x y z
N MET A 1 -10.51 -10.74 5.51
CA MET A 1 -10.05 -10.44 4.15
C MET A 1 -11.23 -10.62 3.21
N VAL A 2 -11.53 -9.65 2.40
CA VAL A 2 -12.59 -9.73 1.38
C VAL A 2 -11.92 -9.47 0.03
N LEU A 3 -12.10 -10.37 -0.91
CA LEU A 3 -11.72 -10.20 -2.31
C LEU A 3 -12.99 -9.96 -3.12
N ALA A 4 -13.04 -8.89 -3.86
CA ALA A 4 -14.18 -8.55 -4.72
C ALA A 4 -13.67 -8.05 -6.08
N THR A 5 -14.50 -8.22 -7.11
CA THR A 5 -14.25 -7.63 -8.44
C THR A 5 -15.42 -6.71 -8.75
N HIS A 6 -15.12 -5.46 -9.05
CA HIS A 6 -16.11 -4.47 -9.41
C HIS A 6 -15.65 -3.73 -10.67
N GLU A 7 -16.44 -3.77 -11.74
CA GLU A 7 -16.13 -3.13 -13.03
C GLU A 7 -14.73 -3.46 -13.57
N GLY A 8 -14.29 -4.72 -13.41
CA GLY A 8 -12.96 -5.16 -13.85
C GLY A 8 -11.80 -4.75 -12.92
N ILE A 9 -12.06 -4.08 -11.82
CA ILE A 9 -11.06 -3.76 -10.78
C ILE A 9 -11.10 -4.85 -9.73
N ILE A 10 -9.95 -5.44 -9.46
CA ILE A 10 -9.77 -6.40 -8.36
C ILE A 10 -9.53 -5.59 -7.09
N LEU A 11 -10.32 -5.88 -6.05
CA LEU A 11 -10.29 -5.21 -4.76
C LEU A 11 -9.99 -6.23 -3.66
N GLU A 12 -8.93 -6.00 -2.91
CA GLU A 12 -8.61 -6.77 -1.70
C GLU A 12 -8.68 -5.85 -0.49
N ARG A 13 -9.60 -6.13 0.43
CA ARG A 13 -9.80 -5.35 1.65
C ARG A 13 -9.47 -6.17 2.88
N ARG A 14 -8.69 -5.59 3.78
CA ARG A 14 -8.34 -6.13 5.09
C ARG A 14 -8.69 -5.13 6.15
N GLN A 15 -9.29 -5.62 7.25
CA GLN A 15 -9.62 -4.78 8.40
C GLN A 15 -9.02 -5.40 9.66
N ARG A 16 -8.57 -4.53 10.57
CA ARG A 16 -8.03 -4.92 11.87
C ARG A 16 -8.38 -3.89 12.93
N LEU A 17 -8.72 -4.38 14.11
CA LEU A 17 -8.79 -3.54 15.31
C LEU A 17 -7.38 -3.40 15.89
N VAL A 18 -6.97 -2.17 16.17
CA VAL A 18 -5.67 -1.81 16.72
C VAL A 18 -5.92 -1.13 18.06
N ARG A 19 -5.27 -1.61 19.11
CA ARG A 19 -5.32 -1.01 20.45
C ARG A 19 -4.45 0.24 20.51
N SER A 20 -4.86 1.27 19.81
CA SER A 20 -4.19 2.56 19.74
C SER A 20 -5.16 3.60 19.19
N PRO A 21 -5.07 4.87 19.62
CA PRO A 21 -5.86 5.97 19.07
C PRO A 21 -5.63 6.13 17.57
N ALA A 22 -6.65 6.56 16.84
CA ALA A 22 -6.59 6.70 15.38
C ALA A 22 -5.45 7.62 14.90
N ALA A 23 -5.16 8.69 15.65
CA ALA A 23 -4.05 9.61 15.34
C ALA A 23 -2.68 8.92 15.38
N ALA A 24 -2.44 8.03 16.35
CA ALA A 24 -1.20 7.28 16.45
C ALA A 24 -1.06 6.28 15.28
N VAL A 25 -2.13 5.56 14.95
CA VAL A 25 -2.14 4.63 13.80
C VAL A 25 -1.94 5.38 12.49
N TYR A 26 -2.59 6.53 12.32
CA TYR A 26 -2.37 7.41 11.17
C TYR A 26 -0.90 7.82 11.03
N GLY A 27 -0.27 8.25 12.13
CA GLY A 27 1.14 8.61 12.15
C GLY A 27 2.08 7.48 11.73
N VAL A 28 1.72 6.22 12.02
CA VAL A 28 2.51 5.06 11.61
C VAL A 28 2.45 4.86 10.09
N PHE A 29 1.26 4.81 9.50
CA PHE A 29 1.20 4.56 8.05
C PHE A 29 1.61 5.79 7.20
N CYS A 30 1.58 6.99 7.75
CA CYS A 30 2.16 8.16 7.10
C CYS A 30 3.70 8.13 7.05
N ARG A 31 4.36 7.35 7.91
CA ARG A 31 5.81 7.17 7.92
C ARG A 31 6.31 5.96 7.12
N LEU A 32 5.42 5.23 6.44
CA LEU A 32 5.79 4.10 5.58
C LEU A 32 6.68 4.53 4.42
N GLY A 33 7.59 3.64 4.01
CA GLY A 33 8.55 3.89 2.94
C GLY A 33 9.79 4.67 3.39
N GLY A 34 10.68 4.98 2.45
CA GLY A 34 11.95 5.63 2.73
C GLY A 34 12.83 4.81 3.67
N GLU A 35 13.45 5.48 4.65
CA GLU A 35 14.32 4.84 5.65
C GLU A 35 13.55 3.93 6.62
N THR A 36 12.30 4.25 6.94
CA THR A 36 11.42 3.44 7.79
C THR A 36 11.06 2.11 7.12
N GLY A 37 11.07 2.07 5.78
CA GLY A 37 10.71 0.90 5.01
C GLY A 37 9.20 0.58 5.07
N TRP A 38 8.87 -0.64 4.63
CA TRP A 38 7.52 -1.16 4.64
C TRP A 38 7.37 -2.14 5.80
N LEU A 39 6.20 -2.18 6.42
CA LEU A 39 5.93 -2.98 7.63
C LEU A 39 6.18 -4.48 7.44
N CYS A 40 6.21 -4.96 6.19
CA CYS A 40 6.52 -6.35 5.89
C CYS A 40 7.22 -6.50 4.54
N MET A 41 8.01 -7.58 4.42
CA MET A 41 8.62 -8.06 3.18
C MET A 41 9.47 -7.01 2.42
N ASN A 42 10.24 -6.18 3.12
CA ASN A 42 11.14 -5.20 2.50
C ASN A 42 12.04 -5.81 1.41
N TRP A 43 12.48 -7.06 1.59
CA TRP A 43 13.29 -7.77 0.61
C TRP A 43 12.53 -8.03 -0.70
N ALA A 44 11.23 -8.39 -0.62
CA ALA A 44 10.40 -8.63 -1.80
C ALA A 44 10.15 -7.33 -2.57
N TRP A 45 9.96 -6.22 -1.87
CA TRP A 45 9.88 -4.90 -2.47
C TRP A 45 11.20 -4.47 -3.13
N ALA A 46 12.35 -4.82 -2.53
CA ALA A 46 13.66 -4.56 -3.10
C ALA A 46 13.88 -5.37 -4.39
N VAL A 47 13.57 -6.67 -4.39
CA VAL A 47 13.65 -7.53 -5.58
C VAL A 47 12.73 -7.00 -6.69
N ARG A 48 11.49 -6.66 -6.33
CA ARG A 48 10.56 -6.11 -7.29
C ARG A 48 11.03 -4.77 -7.87
N GLY A 49 11.56 -3.88 -7.04
CA GLY A 49 12.13 -2.61 -7.49
C GLY A 49 13.32 -2.80 -8.43
N PHE A 50 14.15 -3.82 -8.19
CA PHE A 50 15.24 -4.18 -9.08
C PHE A 50 14.71 -4.66 -10.45
N VAL A 51 13.74 -5.58 -10.46
CA VAL A 51 13.10 -6.07 -11.70
C VAL A 51 12.46 -4.91 -12.46
N ASP A 52 11.74 -4.02 -11.78
CA ASP A 52 11.12 -2.85 -12.41
C ASP A 52 12.17 -1.94 -13.06
N ARG A 53 13.32 -1.72 -12.40
CA ARG A 53 14.43 -0.93 -12.96
C ARG A 53 15.03 -1.58 -14.21
N VAL A 54 15.22 -2.91 -14.21
CA VAL A 54 15.71 -3.65 -15.37
C VAL A 54 14.75 -3.52 -16.55
N LEU A 55 13.45 -3.46 -16.30
CA LEU A 55 12.42 -3.24 -17.30
C LEU A 55 12.24 -1.75 -17.69
N GLY A 56 13.12 -0.87 -17.18
CA GLY A 56 13.09 0.57 -17.46
C GLY A 56 12.00 1.33 -16.71
N GLY A 57 11.53 0.81 -15.59
CA GLY A 57 10.65 1.49 -14.64
C GLY A 57 11.41 2.35 -13.63
N VAL A 58 10.68 2.95 -12.68
CA VAL A 58 11.25 3.85 -11.65
C VAL A 58 12.10 3.12 -10.62
N GLY A 59 11.95 1.80 -10.49
CA GLY A 59 12.58 1.00 -9.46
C GLY A 59 12.12 1.38 -8.04
N LEU A 60 12.89 0.92 -7.05
CA LEU A 60 12.68 1.33 -5.67
C LEU A 60 13.41 2.69 -5.46
N ARG A 61 12.68 3.78 -5.53
CA ARG A 61 13.19 5.09 -5.16
C ARG A 61 13.13 5.20 -3.64
N ARG A 62 14.25 4.95 -2.97
CA ARG A 62 14.36 5.24 -1.54
C ARG A 62 14.50 6.75 -1.38
N GLY A 63 13.38 7.42 -1.16
CA GLY A 63 13.38 8.85 -0.95
C GLY A 63 11.98 9.35 -0.62
N ARG A 64 11.91 10.19 0.39
CA ARG A 64 10.73 10.96 0.76
C ARG A 64 11.14 12.41 0.86
N ARG A 65 10.24 13.32 0.53
CA ARG A 65 10.46 14.76 0.74
C ARG A 65 10.61 15.07 2.23
N ASP A 66 9.78 14.44 3.05
CA ASP A 66 9.73 14.63 4.51
C ASP A 66 9.46 13.28 5.20
N PRO A 67 10.22 12.90 6.25
CA PRO A 67 10.04 11.62 6.95
C PRO A 67 8.75 11.54 7.77
N HIS A 68 8.14 12.67 8.13
CA HIS A 68 6.98 12.73 9.03
C HIS A 68 5.69 13.19 8.34
N GLU A 69 5.81 14.01 7.30
CA GLU A 69 4.66 14.52 6.55
C GLU A 69 4.54 13.90 5.16
N VAL A 70 3.30 13.70 4.75
CA VAL A 70 2.94 13.34 3.38
C VAL A 70 1.97 14.36 2.81
N ARG A 71 2.19 14.75 1.56
CA ARG A 71 1.30 15.63 0.80
C ARG A 71 0.92 14.97 -0.50
N VAL A 72 -0.23 15.35 -1.05
CA VAL A 72 -0.62 14.93 -2.40
C VAL A 72 0.47 15.30 -3.39
N GLY A 73 0.87 14.34 -4.22
CA GLY A 73 1.95 14.47 -5.17
C GLY A 73 3.33 14.04 -4.67
N ASP A 74 3.52 13.80 -3.37
CA ASP A 74 4.78 13.27 -2.85
C ASP A 74 5.09 11.86 -3.38
N ALA A 75 6.37 11.58 -3.63
CA ALA A 75 6.85 10.23 -3.91
C ALA A 75 7.19 9.52 -2.59
N VAL A 76 6.69 8.31 -2.43
CA VAL A 76 7.01 7.39 -1.33
C VAL A 76 7.50 6.09 -1.96
N ASP A 77 8.81 5.94 -2.10
CA ASP A 77 9.46 4.87 -2.86
C ASP A 77 8.96 4.83 -4.31
N PHE A 78 8.20 3.82 -4.71
CA PHE A 78 7.59 3.67 -6.03
C PHE A 78 6.10 4.06 -6.06
N TRP A 79 5.61 4.64 -4.97
CA TRP A 79 4.26 5.12 -4.86
C TRP A 79 4.18 6.64 -5.00
N ARG A 80 3.09 7.12 -5.56
CA ARG A 80 2.71 8.53 -5.56
C ARG A 80 1.54 8.74 -4.62
N VAL A 81 1.64 9.70 -3.72
CA VAL A 81 0.53 10.08 -2.86
C VAL A 81 -0.56 10.73 -3.71
N GLU A 82 -1.73 10.12 -3.77
CA GLU A 82 -2.87 10.57 -4.58
C GLU A 82 -3.90 11.31 -3.75
N ALA A 83 -4.14 10.87 -2.50
CA ALA A 83 -5.04 11.54 -1.57
C ALA A 83 -4.54 11.42 -0.14
N VAL A 84 -4.75 12.48 0.64
CA VAL A 84 -4.47 12.56 2.07
C VAL A 84 -5.65 13.23 2.76
N GLU A 85 -6.23 12.57 3.75
CA GLU A 85 -7.12 13.17 4.75
C GLU A 85 -6.42 13.06 6.10
N PRO A 86 -5.91 14.17 6.67
CA PRO A 86 -5.16 14.13 7.92
C PRO A 86 -5.93 13.40 9.04
N GLY A 87 -5.24 12.50 9.74
CA GLY A 87 -5.82 11.69 10.80
C GLY A 87 -6.71 10.53 10.32
N ARG A 88 -6.96 10.37 9.03
CA ARG A 88 -7.98 9.45 8.54
C ARG A 88 -7.57 8.57 7.36
N LEU A 89 -6.97 9.14 6.31
CA LEU A 89 -6.77 8.45 5.05
C LEU A 89 -5.45 8.81 4.39
N LEU A 90 -4.80 7.79 3.82
CA LEU A 90 -3.70 7.91 2.86
C LEU A 90 -3.98 6.98 1.69
N ARG A 91 -4.01 7.52 0.46
CA ARG A 91 -4.10 6.75 -0.77
C ARG A 91 -2.84 6.93 -1.60
N LEU A 92 -2.29 5.82 -2.03
CA LEU A 92 -1.08 5.73 -2.81
C LEU A 92 -1.38 5.09 -4.17
N ARG A 93 -0.82 5.63 -5.24
CA ARG A 93 -0.87 5.06 -6.59
C ARG A 93 0.51 4.54 -6.97
N ALA A 94 0.58 3.32 -7.48
CA ALA A 94 1.83 2.74 -7.96
C ALA A 94 2.33 3.44 -9.25
N GLU A 95 3.61 3.80 -9.28
CA GLU A 95 4.29 4.36 -10.47
C GLU A 95 5.20 3.35 -11.18
N MET A 96 5.34 2.14 -10.61
CA MET A 96 6.12 1.09 -11.27
C MET A 96 5.42 0.56 -12.53
N LYS A 97 6.19 -0.03 -13.43
CA LYS A 97 5.66 -0.69 -14.62
C LYS A 97 4.88 -1.94 -14.23
N LEU A 98 3.58 -1.85 -14.30
CA LEU A 98 2.62 -2.91 -14.03
C LEU A 98 1.81 -3.16 -15.29
N PRO A 99 1.38 -4.41 -15.54
CA PRO A 99 0.38 -4.69 -16.57
C PRO A 99 -1.03 -4.30 -16.08
N GLY A 100 -1.18 -3.03 -15.67
CA GLY A 100 -2.38 -2.46 -15.07
C GLY A 100 -2.08 -1.23 -14.24
N ARG A 101 -3.03 -0.82 -13.42
CA ARG A 101 -2.89 0.25 -12.44
C ARG A 101 -3.14 -0.32 -11.05
N ALA A 102 -2.37 0.11 -10.06
CA ALA A 102 -2.53 -0.34 -8.69
C ALA A 102 -2.60 0.86 -7.73
N TRP A 103 -3.46 0.73 -6.72
CA TRP A 103 -3.57 1.67 -5.61
C TRP A 103 -3.56 0.92 -4.29
N LEU A 104 -3.06 1.60 -3.28
CA LEU A 104 -3.08 1.14 -1.90
C LEU A 104 -3.68 2.25 -1.03
N GLU A 105 -4.74 1.95 -0.33
CA GLU A 105 -5.42 2.87 0.57
C GLU A 105 -5.33 2.37 2.00
N PHE A 106 -4.95 3.26 2.90
CA PHE A 106 -5.03 3.09 4.34
C PHE A 106 -6.08 4.05 4.88
N ARG A 107 -7.02 3.51 5.65
CA ARG A 107 -8.06 4.29 6.34
C ARG A 107 -8.09 3.88 7.79
N VAL A 108 -8.13 4.86 8.69
CA VAL A 108 -8.29 4.62 10.12
C VAL A 108 -9.53 5.36 10.62
N GLU A 109 -10.28 4.70 11.48
CA GLU A 109 -11.47 5.22 12.14
C GLU A 109 -11.39 4.87 13.63
N SER A 110 -11.74 5.81 14.51
CA SER A 110 -11.87 5.51 15.93
C SER A 110 -13.00 4.51 16.14
N ALA A 111 -12.73 3.44 16.89
CA ALA A 111 -13.74 2.53 17.37
C ALA A 111 -14.14 2.91 18.81
N ASP A 112 -13.13 3.25 19.65
CA ASP A 112 -13.24 3.70 21.03
C ASP A 112 -12.14 4.73 21.32
N ALA A 113 -12.03 5.19 22.57
CA ALA A 113 -10.99 6.15 22.98
C ALA A 113 -9.57 5.65 22.71
N ASP A 114 -9.31 4.34 22.97
CA ASP A 114 -8.00 3.72 22.86
C ASP A 114 -7.93 2.62 21.78
N THR A 115 -8.95 2.52 20.94
CA THR A 115 -9.02 1.49 19.89
C THR A 115 -9.46 2.12 18.58
N SER A 116 -8.81 1.73 17.51
CA SER A 116 -9.16 2.16 16.15
C SER A 116 -9.30 0.98 15.20
N ARG A 117 -10.08 1.19 14.14
CA ARG A 117 -10.22 0.26 13.03
C ARG A 117 -9.34 0.73 11.88
N LEU A 118 -8.31 -0.05 11.59
CA LEU A 118 -7.50 0.14 10.40
C LEU A 118 -8.08 -0.68 9.25
N THR A 119 -8.37 -0.04 8.14
CA THR A 119 -8.77 -0.67 6.88
C THR A 119 -7.68 -0.42 5.85
N GLN A 120 -7.14 -1.49 5.29
CA GLN A 120 -6.25 -1.45 4.14
C GLN A 120 -7.00 -2.00 2.94
N THR A 121 -6.99 -1.27 1.84
CA THR A 121 -7.59 -1.70 0.58
C THR A 121 -6.56 -1.60 -0.54
N ALA A 122 -6.30 -2.71 -1.20
CA ALA A 122 -5.52 -2.76 -2.43
C ALA A 122 -6.48 -2.83 -3.61
N PHE A 123 -6.25 -1.96 -4.60
CA PHE A 123 -7.00 -1.94 -5.85
C PHE A 123 -6.05 -2.26 -6.99
N PHE A 124 -6.47 -3.12 -7.89
CA PHE A 124 -5.73 -3.42 -9.09
C PHE A 124 -6.66 -3.43 -10.30
N ALA A 125 -6.39 -2.56 -11.26
CA ALA A 125 -7.07 -2.52 -12.55
C ALA A 125 -6.16 -3.19 -13.59
N PRO A 126 -6.35 -4.51 -13.88
CA PRO A 126 -5.52 -5.24 -14.82
C PRO A 126 -5.70 -4.70 -16.24
N ARG A 127 -4.64 -4.72 -17.03
CA ARG A 127 -4.69 -4.43 -18.46
C ARG A 127 -4.58 -5.74 -19.23
N GLY A 128 -5.72 -6.23 -19.71
CA GLY A 128 -5.80 -7.49 -20.47
C GLY A 128 -5.43 -8.73 -19.67
N LEU A 129 -5.17 -9.82 -20.37
CA LEU A 129 -4.82 -11.12 -19.75
C LEU A 129 -3.50 -11.09 -18.99
N SER A 130 -2.52 -10.31 -19.46
CA SER A 130 -1.24 -10.17 -18.75
C SER A 130 -1.38 -9.57 -17.38
N GLY A 131 -2.32 -8.64 -17.20
CA GLY A 131 -2.63 -8.05 -15.90
C GLY A 131 -3.29 -9.05 -14.95
N LEU A 132 -4.22 -9.85 -15.45
CA LEU A 132 -4.86 -10.91 -14.66
C LEU A 132 -3.85 -11.97 -14.24
N LEU A 133 -3.01 -12.46 -15.18
CA LEU A 133 -1.97 -13.45 -14.91
C LEU A 133 -0.99 -12.93 -13.85
N TYR A 134 -0.57 -11.66 -13.99
CA TYR A 134 0.29 -11.00 -13.02
C TYR A 134 -0.32 -11.02 -11.62
N TRP A 135 -1.61 -10.65 -11.48
CA TRP A 135 -2.30 -10.64 -10.19
C TRP A 135 -2.32 -12.03 -9.55
N TYR A 136 -2.76 -13.05 -10.28
CA TYR A 136 -2.86 -14.41 -9.75
C TYR A 136 -1.50 -15.04 -9.44
N LEU A 137 -0.45 -14.71 -10.19
CA LEU A 137 0.91 -15.18 -9.92
C LEU A 137 1.46 -14.62 -8.59
N PHE A 138 1.16 -13.35 -8.30
CA PHE A 138 1.62 -12.69 -7.06
C PHE A 138 0.63 -12.78 -5.90
N TYR A 139 -0.60 -13.24 -6.15
CA TYR A 139 -1.63 -13.40 -5.13
C TYR A 139 -1.19 -14.25 -3.93
N PRO A 140 -0.49 -15.39 -4.07
CA PRO A 140 -0.02 -16.17 -2.91
C PRO A 140 0.90 -15.35 -1.99
N ILE A 141 1.73 -14.46 -2.55
CA ILE A 141 2.61 -13.59 -1.76
C ILE A 141 1.78 -12.58 -0.96
N HIS A 142 0.70 -12.06 -1.53
CA HIS A 142 -0.23 -11.19 -0.84
C HIS A 142 -1.07 -11.93 0.21
N ALA A 143 -1.44 -13.19 -0.07
CA ALA A 143 -2.31 -14.00 0.80
C ALA A 143 -1.58 -14.60 2.01
N VAL A 144 -0.29 -14.96 1.87
CA VAL A 144 0.48 -15.71 2.89
C VAL A 144 0.84 -14.87 4.10
N ASN A 145 0.61 -13.55 4.12
CA ASN A 145 1.07 -12.71 5.21
C ASN A 145 -0.02 -11.94 5.98
N PRO A 146 -1.01 -12.60 6.60
CA PRO A 146 -1.94 -11.93 7.51
C PRO A 146 -1.29 -11.58 8.85
N THR A 147 -0.15 -12.19 9.21
CA THR A 147 0.52 -12.04 10.52
C THR A 147 1.75 -11.12 10.48
N ALA A 148 2.24 -10.74 9.32
CA ALA A 148 3.44 -9.90 9.19
C ALA A 148 3.22 -8.41 9.53
N TRP A 149 2.00 -7.99 9.70
CA TRP A 149 1.65 -6.66 10.20
C TRP A 149 1.75 -6.68 11.73
N ARG A 150 2.96 -6.61 12.26
CA ARG A 150 3.18 -6.33 13.68
C ARG A 150 3.10 -4.82 13.88
N TRP A 151 2.02 -4.38 14.46
CA TRP A 151 1.83 -3.04 15.00
C TRP A 151 2.23 -3.01 16.45
#